data_e012f278e10736c7da6cc0fda08eb265
#
_entry.id   e012f278e10736c7da6cc0fda08eb265
#
_cell.length_a   1.000
_cell.length_b   1.000
_cell.length_c   1.000
_cell.angle_alpha   90.00
_cell.angle_beta   90.00
_cell.angle_gamma   90.00
#
_symmetry.space_group_name_H-M   'P 1'
#
loop_
_entity.id
_entity.type
_entity.pdbx_description
1 polymer ?
#
loop_
_entity_poly.entity_id
_entity_poly.type
_entity_poly.pdbx_seq_one_letter_code
_entity_poly.pdbx_strand_id
1 'polypeptide(L)'
;MQTAHRRIGVIGGGQLARMMVGPAAELALELTVLANDPQESAAQVAASVQLGSPDDPEAVRRLGNSVDVVTFDHEQVPPEALRALAETGCAIYPPPEALLYAQDKLAMRELLTELEIDSPRWWRIESSAQLADALKECGELVVKTVRGGYDGNGVRRVKTAREADDWLARDGVLLAEEIVFFDRELGAQVARTPQGEMRHYPTVETLQRSGRCYRVIAPAPGIPEGVDKRAREIAAAIAERIGVVGMLAVELFQVGEKVYVNELAMRPHNCGHWSMDGAVTGQFEQHLRAVAGLPLGDTAPHSRHTVMVNLLGDTRQDLRAGAALALASVPAVKLHLYGKEVKHRRKVGHVNLSGEDVGQLIDAAHRAEKLIVREGEKK
;
A
#
# COMPACT_ATOMS: atom_id res chain seq x y z
N MET A 1 -9.77 -26.36 16.19
CA MET A 1 -9.87 -24.95 15.73
C MET A 1 -8.88 -24.18 16.58
N GLN A 2 -7.90 -23.50 15.95
CA GLN A 2 -7.06 -22.55 16.68
C GLN A 2 -7.98 -21.41 17.15
N THR A 3 -7.85 -20.99 18.42
CA THR A 3 -8.59 -19.83 18.95
C THR A 3 -8.17 -18.58 18.15
N ALA A 4 -9.14 -17.84 17.64
CA ALA A 4 -8.88 -16.59 16.95
C ALA A 4 -8.21 -15.58 17.90
N HIS A 5 -7.21 -14.84 17.39
CA HIS A 5 -6.57 -13.75 18.14
C HIS A 5 -7.58 -12.62 18.34
N ARG A 6 -7.72 -12.14 19.56
CA ARG A 6 -8.66 -11.07 19.89
C ARG A 6 -7.97 -9.72 20.06
N ARG A 7 -6.76 -9.70 20.61
CA ARG A 7 -5.98 -8.49 20.86
C ARG A 7 -4.95 -8.31 19.76
N ILE A 8 -5.10 -7.26 18.96
CA ILE A 8 -4.25 -6.96 17.81
C ILE A 8 -3.45 -5.69 18.09
N GLY A 9 -2.13 -5.78 17.97
CA GLY A 9 -1.23 -4.64 17.97
C GLY A 9 -0.98 -4.16 16.54
N VAL A 10 -0.97 -2.85 16.31
CA VAL A 10 -0.56 -2.27 15.03
C VAL A 10 0.66 -1.38 15.26
N ILE A 11 1.78 -1.71 14.61
CA ILE A 11 2.99 -0.88 14.66
C ILE A 11 2.84 0.24 13.63
N GLY A 12 2.80 1.49 14.13
CA GLY A 12 2.63 2.72 13.37
C GLY A 12 1.23 3.32 13.51
N GLY A 13 1.16 4.63 13.73
CA GLY A 13 -0.06 5.41 13.96
C GLY A 13 -0.63 6.08 12.71
N GLY A 14 -0.32 5.59 11.51
CA GLY A 14 -0.68 6.20 10.23
C GLY A 14 -2.14 5.99 9.82
N GLN A 15 -2.42 6.33 8.55
CA GLN A 15 -3.79 6.23 8.02
C GLN A 15 -4.28 4.79 7.84
N LEU A 16 -3.38 3.83 7.59
CA LEU A 16 -3.81 2.44 7.41
C LEU A 16 -4.28 1.85 8.74
N ALA A 17 -3.53 2.09 9.82
CA ALA A 17 -3.96 1.74 11.17
C ALA A 17 -5.28 2.41 11.54
N ARG A 18 -5.48 3.72 11.20
CA ARG A 18 -6.76 4.42 11.41
C ARG A 18 -7.93 3.70 10.72
N MET A 19 -7.75 3.26 9.48
CA MET A 19 -8.81 2.59 8.71
C MET A 19 -9.08 1.15 9.19
N MET A 20 -8.21 0.56 10.00
CA MET A 20 -8.45 -0.72 10.68
C MET A 20 -9.39 -0.58 11.89
N VAL A 21 -9.53 0.61 12.48
CA VAL A 21 -10.30 0.82 13.73
C VAL A 21 -11.78 0.46 13.58
N GLY A 22 -12.43 0.91 12.49
CA GLY A 22 -13.84 0.58 12.23
C GLY A 22 -14.09 -0.93 12.10
N PRO A 23 -13.41 -1.60 11.15
CA PRO A 23 -13.53 -3.06 11.02
C PRO A 23 -13.15 -3.84 12.29
N ALA A 24 -12.16 -3.38 13.07
CA ALA A 24 -11.83 -4.03 14.34
C ALA A 24 -13.01 -3.96 15.34
N ALA A 25 -13.67 -2.82 15.43
CA ALA A 25 -14.85 -2.65 16.28
C ALA A 25 -16.02 -3.55 15.83
N GLU A 26 -16.28 -3.63 14.51
CA GLU A 26 -17.32 -4.48 13.93
C GLU A 26 -17.08 -5.98 14.18
N LEU A 27 -15.80 -6.40 14.18
CA LEU A 27 -15.38 -7.79 14.46
C LEU A 27 -15.18 -8.08 15.96
N ALA A 28 -15.47 -7.13 16.84
CA ALA A 28 -15.20 -7.21 18.29
C ALA A 28 -13.73 -7.55 18.63
N LEU A 29 -12.78 -7.02 17.83
CA LEU A 29 -11.35 -7.12 18.05
C LEU A 29 -10.85 -5.94 18.88
N GLU A 30 -9.93 -6.18 19.79
CA GLU A 30 -9.27 -5.16 20.60
C GLU A 30 -8.01 -4.67 19.88
N LEU A 31 -8.08 -3.47 19.30
CA LEU A 31 -6.98 -2.87 18.55
C LEU A 31 -6.16 -1.92 19.41
N THR A 32 -4.86 -2.20 19.58
CA THR A 32 -3.89 -1.30 20.21
C THR A 32 -2.92 -0.76 19.17
N VAL A 33 -2.79 0.56 19.07
CA VAL A 33 -1.90 1.22 18.11
C VAL A 33 -0.63 1.71 18.82
N LEU A 34 0.55 1.35 18.30
CA LEU A 34 1.82 1.96 18.68
C LEU A 34 2.04 3.22 17.82
N ALA A 35 2.07 4.38 18.44
CA ALA A 35 2.20 5.68 17.78
C ALA A 35 3.26 6.54 18.46
N ASN A 36 3.99 7.36 17.67
CA ASN A 36 4.97 8.30 18.21
C ASN A 36 4.31 9.48 18.95
N ASP A 37 3.11 9.86 18.50
CA ASP A 37 2.42 11.07 18.96
C ASP A 37 0.90 10.80 19.05
N PRO A 38 0.21 11.29 20.12
CA PRO A 38 -1.23 11.15 20.23
C PRO A 38 -2.03 11.87 19.12
N GLN A 39 -1.39 12.77 18.36
CA GLN A 39 -1.97 13.43 17.20
C GLN A 39 -1.79 12.63 15.88
N GLU A 40 -1.13 11.48 15.92
CA GLU A 40 -1.07 10.63 14.73
C GLU A 40 -2.45 10.12 14.33
N SER A 41 -2.59 9.87 13.04
CA SER A 41 -3.88 9.59 12.37
C SER A 41 -4.72 8.52 13.09
N ALA A 42 -4.13 7.39 13.44
CA ALA A 42 -4.82 6.30 14.13
C ALA A 42 -5.00 6.60 15.63
N ALA A 43 -4.03 7.23 16.27
CA ALA A 43 -4.07 7.54 17.71
C ALA A 43 -5.25 8.43 18.09
N GLN A 44 -5.73 9.28 17.16
CA GLN A 44 -6.90 10.14 17.37
C GLN A 44 -8.23 9.37 17.51
N VAL A 45 -8.31 8.11 17.08
CA VAL A 45 -9.56 7.35 16.96
C VAL A 45 -9.49 5.94 17.55
N ALA A 46 -8.30 5.42 17.79
CA ALA A 46 -8.14 4.10 18.41
C ALA A 46 -8.56 4.13 19.89
N ALA A 47 -9.23 3.07 20.33
CA ALA A 47 -9.62 2.92 21.74
C ALA A 47 -8.42 2.68 22.67
N SER A 48 -7.35 2.08 22.16
CA SER A 48 -6.10 1.82 22.88
C SER A 48 -4.90 2.32 22.10
N VAL A 49 -4.09 3.15 22.72
CA VAL A 49 -2.87 3.74 22.14
C VAL A 49 -1.71 3.54 23.10
N GLN A 50 -0.65 2.93 22.63
CA GLN A 50 0.65 2.92 23.31
C GLN A 50 1.55 3.96 22.65
N LEU A 51 2.05 4.91 23.42
CA LEU A 51 3.02 5.90 22.92
C LEU A 51 4.43 5.31 22.93
N GLY A 52 5.12 5.49 21.81
CA GLY A 52 6.49 5.03 21.59
C GLY A 52 6.83 4.96 20.11
N SER A 53 8.12 4.95 19.79
CA SER A 53 8.56 4.84 18.40
C SER A 53 8.49 3.40 17.91
N PRO A 54 8.03 3.17 16.65
CA PRO A 54 8.23 1.89 15.95
C PRO A 54 9.69 1.48 15.81
N ASP A 55 10.63 2.43 15.94
CA ASP A 55 12.08 2.19 15.88
C ASP A 55 12.68 1.82 17.25
N ASP A 56 11.92 1.98 18.35
CA ASP A 56 12.35 1.64 19.70
C ASP A 56 12.00 0.17 20.02
N PRO A 57 13.02 -0.73 20.16
CA PRO A 57 12.79 -2.13 20.48
C PRO A 57 12.00 -2.35 21.78
N GLU A 58 12.16 -1.49 22.79
CA GLU A 58 11.42 -1.60 24.06
C GLU A 58 9.95 -1.22 23.90
N ALA A 59 9.63 -0.20 23.10
CA ALA A 59 8.25 0.14 22.80
C ALA A 59 7.56 -0.98 22.05
N VAL A 60 8.22 -1.56 21.04
CA VAL A 60 7.72 -2.68 20.25
C VAL A 60 7.55 -3.94 21.12
N ARG A 61 8.50 -4.24 22.03
CA ARG A 61 8.40 -5.35 22.98
C ARG A 61 7.22 -5.17 23.93
N ARG A 62 6.99 -3.96 24.47
CA ARG A 62 5.83 -3.69 25.34
C ARG A 62 4.52 -3.94 24.60
N LEU A 63 4.42 -3.53 23.32
CA LEU A 63 3.24 -3.83 22.51
C LEU A 63 3.05 -5.34 22.37
N GLY A 64 4.09 -6.08 21.94
CA GLY A 64 4.02 -7.53 21.76
C GLY A 64 3.58 -8.29 23.01
N ASN A 65 4.03 -7.85 24.21
CA ASN A 65 3.64 -8.45 25.48
C ASN A 65 2.16 -8.17 25.87
N SER A 66 1.50 -7.19 25.24
CA SER A 66 0.12 -6.78 25.59
C SER A 66 -0.94 -7.36 24.67
N VAL A 67 -0.55 -7.95 23.52
CA VAL A 67 -1.47 -8.40 22.47
C VAL A 67 -1.24 -9.86 22.09
N ASP A 68 -2.14 -10.45 21.31
CA ASP A 68 -2.02 -11.82 20.83
C ASP A 68 -1.28 -11.89 19.49
N VAL A 69 -1.44 -10.85 18.66
CA VAL A 69 -0.84 -10.74 17.33
C VAL A 69 -0.48 -9.29 17.02
N VAL A 70 0.62 -9.10 16.32
CA VAL A 70 1.05 -7.78 15.83
C VAL A 70 1.01 -7.73 14.31
N THR A 71 0.54 -6.61 13.76
CA THR A 71 0.60 -6.25 12.34
C THR A 71 1.13 -4.82 12.17
N PHE A 72 1.19 -4.32 10.93
CA PHE A 72 1.95 -3.11 10.58
C PHE A 72 1.11 -2.11 9.78
N ASP A 73 1.28 -0.82 10.09
CA ASP A 73 0.81 0.30 9.27
C ASP A 73 1.79 0.61 8.11
N HIS A 74 3.06 0.28 8.30
CA HIS A 74 4.13 0.42 7.30
C HIS A 74 5.19 -0.67 7.48
N GLU A 75 5.94 -0.95 6.43
CA GLU A 75 6.98 -2.00 6.43
C GLU A 75 8.32 -1.56 7.03
N GLN A 76 8.54 -0.25 7.25
CA GLN A 76 9.82 0.32 7.69
C GLN A 76 10.01 0.15 9.20
N VAL A 77 10.15 -1.09 9.67
CA VAL A 77 10.45 -1.43 11.07
C VAL A 77 11.87 -2.01 11.13
N PRO A 78 12.76 -1.46 11.98
CA PRO A 78 14.14 -1.92 12.06
C PRO A 78 14.27 -3.39 12.49
N PRO A 79 15.30 -4.10 12.02
CA PRO A 79 15.51 -5.52 12.37
C PRO A 79 15.62 -5.78 13.88
N GLU A 80 16.22 -4.86 14.64
CA GLU A 80 16.32 -4.94 16.09
C GLU A 80 14.96 -4.85 16.80
N ALA A 81 14.05 -4.00 16.30
CA ALA A 81 12.69 -3.91 16.81
C ALA A 81 11.88 -5.19 16.49
N LEU A 82 12.04 -5.73 15.27
CA LEU A 82 11.43 -7.01 14.89
C LEU A 82 11.95 -8.18 15.72
N ARG A 83 13.27 -8.21 16.05
CA ARG A 83 13.83 -9.22 16.97
C ARG A 83 13.24 -9.10 18.37
N ALA A 84 13.17 -7.88 18.90
CA ALA A 84 12.58 -7.63 20.22
C ALA A 84 11.11 -8.05 20.27
N LEU A 85 10.37 -7.88 19.17
CA LEU A 85 8.99 -8.35 19.05
C LEU A 85 8.92 -9.88 19.03
N ALA A 86 9.78 -10.55 18.26
CA ALA A 86 9.80 -12.01 18.18
C ALA A 86 10.09 -12.68 19.54
N GLU A 87 10.90 -12.04 20.40
CA GLU A 87 11.20 -12.51 21.75
C GLU A 87 9.95 -12.54 22.68
N THR A 88 8.90 -11.81 22.35
CA THR A 88 7.65 -11.79 23.16
C THR A 88 6.80 -13.05 22.99
N GLY A 89 7.01 -13.80 21.90
CA GLY A 89 6.22 -14.98 21.55
C GLY A 89 4.83 -14.67 21.00
N CYS A 90 4.46 -13.39 20.79
CA CYS A 90 3.23 -13.04 20.08
C CYS A 90 3.33 -13.42 18.60
N ALA A 91 2.20 -13.67 17.94
CA ALA A 91 2.16 -13.87 16.50
C ALA A 91 2.51 -12.55 15.78
N ILE A 92 3.27 -12.62 14.67
CA ILE A 92 3.66 -11.45 13.88
C ILE A 92 3.22 -11.66 12.44
N TYR A 93 2.34 -10.80 11.93
CA TYR A 93 1.80 -10.92 10.58
C TYR A 93 1.80 -9.58 9.83
N PRO A 94 2.43 -9.51 8.64
CA PRO A 94 3.17 -10.60 8.00
C PRO A 94 4.42 -11.00 8.80
N PRO A 95 4.97 -12.23 8.55
CA PRO A 95 6.22 -12.65 9.20
C PRO A 95 7.35 -11.66 8.89
N PRO A 96 8.31 -11.45 9.83
CA PRO A 96 9.42 -10.50 9.63
C PRO A 96 10.21 -10.77 8.35
N GLU A 97 10.36 -12.03 7.96
CA GLU A 97 11.08 -12.44 6.73
C GLU A 97 10.36 -11.96 5.46
N ALA A 98 9.02 -11.88 5.48
CA ALA A 98 8.24 -11.37 4.36
C ALA A 98 8.42 -9.85 4.19
N LEU A 99 8.61 -9.10 5.27
CA LEU A 99 8.82 -7.65 5.21
C LEU A 99 10.09 -7.27 4.42
N LEU A 100 11.10 -8.16 4.37
CA LEU A 100 12.33 -7.95 3.61
C LEU A 100 12.02 -7.56 2.15
N TYR A 101 11.07 -8.22 1.52
CA TYR A 101 10.76 -8.02 0.10
C TYR A 101 10.00 -6.71 -0.21
N ALA A 102 9.45 -6.05 0.81
CA ALA A 102 8.93 -4.68 0.69
C ALA A 102 9.98 -3.62 1.09
N GLN A 103 10.95 -3.98 1.95
CA GLN A 103 11.99 -3.09 2.43
C GLN A 103 13.19 -3.00 1.48
N ASP A 104 13.53 -4.10 0.80
CA ASP A 104 14.73 -4.27 -0.01
C ASP A 104 14.38 -4.64 -1.46
N LYS A 105 14.58 -3.68 -2.36
CA LYS A 105 14.22 -3.84 -3.78
C LYS A 105 15.08 -4.87 -4.51
N LEU A 106 16.33 -5.08 -4.10
CA LEU A 106 17.19 -6.12 -4.70
C LEU A 106 16.68 -7.50 -4.29
N ALA A 107 16.41 -7.72 -2.99
CA ALA A 107 15.83 -8.98 -2.52
C ALA A 107 14.49 -9.29 -3.22
N MET A 108 13.66 -8.27 -3.45
CA MET A 108 12.41 -8.43 -4.23
C MET A 108 12.70 -8.86 -5.67
N ARG A 109 13.65 -8.26 -6.38
CA ARG A 109 14.02 -8.62 -7.77
C ARG A 109 14.60 -10.02 -7.85
N GLU A 110 15.44 -10.41 -6.88
CA GLU A 110 15.99 -11.76 -6.76
C GLU A 110 14.87 -12.81 -6.57
N LEU A 111 13.90 -12.52 -5.67
CA LEU A 111 12.71 -13.37 -5.49
C LEU A 111 11.89 -13.53 -6.78
N LEU A 112 11.64 -12.45 -7.50
CA LEU A 112 10.88 -12.50 -8.76
C LEU A 112 11.61 -13.31 -9.83
N THR A 113 12.93 -13.20 -9.88
CA THR A 113 13.77 -14.00 -10.77
C THR A 113 13.71 -15.49 -10.40
N GLU A 114 13.79 -15.83 -9.11
CA GLU A 114 13.66 -17.22 -8.61
C GLU A 114 12.29 -17.83 -8.97
N LEU A 115 11.23 -17.01 -8.90
CA LEU A 115 9.86 -17.44 -9.23
C LEU A 115 9.54 -17.40 -10.74
N GLU A 116 10.48 -17.01 -11.58
CA GLU A 116 10.26 -16.82 -13.03
C GLU A 116 9.09 -15.85 -13.32
N ILE A 117 8.94 -14.82 -12.48
CA ILE A 117 7.93 -13.76 -12.62
C ILE A 117 8.57 -12.57 -13.33
N ASP A 118 7.92 -12.11 -14.39
CA ASP A 118 8.39 -10.97 -15.18
C ASP A 118 8.46 -9.70 -14.33
N SER A 119 9.60 -9.03 -14.39
CA SER A 119 9.86 -7.69 -13.85
C SER A 119 10.67 -6.88 -14.86
N PRO A 120 10.80 -5.55 -14.74
CA PRO A 120 11.76 -4.81 -15.56
C PRO A 120 13.13 -5.46 -15.48
N ARG A 121 13.87 -5.51 -16.59
CA ARG A 121 15.27 -5.99 -16.56
C ARG A 121 16.05 -5.09 -15.59
N TRP A 122 16.89 -5.69 -14.74
CA TRP A 122 17.49 -5.00 -13.62
C TRP A 122 18.97 -5.36 -13.40
N TRP A 123 19.69 -4.47 -12.75
CA TRP A 123 21.10 -4.60 -12.40
C TRP A 123 21.32 -4.14 -10.97
N ARG A 124 22.16 -4.89 -10.26
CA ARG A 124 22.77 -4.47 -9.00
C ARG A 124 23.96 -3.59 -9.34
N ILE A 125 24.00 -2.37 -8.85
CA ILE A 125 25.01 -1.37 -9.16
C ILE A 125 25.79 -1.05 -7.89
N GLU A 126 27.09 -1.36 -7.90
CA GLU A 126 28.04 -1.11 -6.80
C GLU A 126 29.15 -0.14 -7.22
N SER A 127 29.18 0.28 -8.49
CA SER A 127 30.14 1.25 -9.02
C SER A 127 29.58 2.03 -10.21
N SER A 128 30.09 3.26 -10.42
CA SER A 128 29.75 4.06 -11.61
C SER A 128 30.11 3.35 -12.92
N ALA A 129 31.12 2.49 -12.91
CA ALA A 129 31.50 1.70 -14.10
C ALA A 129 30.41 0.70 -14.47
N GLN A 130 29.84 -0.06 -13.49
CA GLN A 130 28.73 -0.97 -13.73
C GLN A 130 27.49 -0.25 -14.25
N LEU A 131 27.17 0.96 -13.68
CA LEU A 131 26.06 1.76 -14.17
C LEU A 131 26.32 2.25 -15.60
N ALA A 132 27.55 2.66 -15.92
CA ALA A 132 27.90 3.08 -17.27
C ALA A 132 27.78 1.92 -18.28
N ASP A 133 28.11 0.68 -17.88
CA ASP A 133 27.95 -0.50 -18.74
C ASP A 133 26.49 -0.84 -18.98
N ALA A 134 25.63 -0.80 -17.94
CA ALA A 134 24.19 -0.99 -18.10
C ALA A 134 23.53 0.10 -18.97
N LEU A 135 23.99 1.34 -18.86
CA LEU A 135 23.53 2.46 -19.70
C LEU A 135 23.92 2.31 -21.18
N LYS A 136 25.04 1.65 -21.50
CA LYS A 136 25.39 1.34 -22.90
C LYS A 136 24.38 0.41 -23.57
N GLU A 137 23.77 -0.47 -22.78
CA GLU A 137 22.75 -1.41 -23.30
C GLU A 137 21.37 -0.73 -23.50
N CYS A 138 20.99 0.17 -22.59
CA CYS A 138 19.61 0.71 -22.51
C CYS A 138 19.50 2.17 -22.87
N GLY A 139 20.59 2.93 -22.87
CA GLY A 139 20.61 4.39 -23.14
C GLY A 139 20.12 5.23 -21.96
N GLU A 140 19.06 4.82 -21.28
CA GLU A 140 18.49 5.47 -20.11
C GLU A 140 17.97 4.40 -19.13
N LEU A 141 18.15 4.61 -17.84
CA LEU A 141 17.71 3.69 -16.77
C LEU A 141 16.95 4.44 -15.66
N VAL A 142 16.14 3.68 -14.92
CA VAL A 142 15.57 4.11 -13.64
C VAL A 142 16.47 3.56 -12.55
N VAL A 143 17.10 4.45 -11.78
CA VAL A 143 17.93 4.08 -10.62
C VAL A 143 17.11 4.29 -9.35
N LYS A 144 17.13 3.29 -8.47
CA LYS A 144 16.40 3.28 -7.20
C LYS A 144 17.36 3.01 -6.05
N THR A 145 17.14 3.71 -4.92
CA THR A 145 17.77 3.30 -3.65
C THR A 145 17.22 1.94 -3.26
N VAL A 146 18.07 1.04 -2.79
CA VAL A 146 17.69 -0.33 -2.43
C VAL A 146 16.66 -0.33 -1.31
N ARG A 147 16.87 0.55 -0.31
CA ARG A 147 15.99 0.69 0.86
C ARG A 147 15.50 2.13 1.02
N GLY A 148 14.40 2.33 1.74
CA GLY A 148 13.94 3.64 2.21
C GLY A 148 13.25 4.54 1.18
N GLY A 149 13.00 4.12 -0.05
CA GLY A 149 12.24 4.90 -1.05
C GLY A 149 10.73 4.62 -0.97
N TYR A 150 9.90 5.66 -1.03
CA TYR A 150 8.43 5.55 -1.10
C TYR A 150 7.82 6.78 -1.77
N ASP A 151 6.60 6.65 -2.32
CA ASP A 151 5.86 7.75 -2.96
C ASP A 151 6.70 8.56 -3.96
N GLY A 152 7.54 7.90 -4.77
CA GLY A 152 8.43 8.51 -5.77
C GLY A 152 9.74 9.07 -5.22
N ASN A 153 9.99 8.99 -3.91
CA ASN A 153 11.30 9.29 -3.34
C ASN A 153 12.27 8.12 -3.55
N GLY A 154 13.55 8.40 -3.73
CA GLY A 154 14.55 7.36 -3.97
C GLY A 154 14.47 6.73 -5.36
N VAL A 155 13.88 7.42 -6.35
CA VAL A 155 13.78 7.02 -7.75
C VAL A 155 14.29 8.15 -8.63
N ARG A 156 15.20 7.85 -9.57
CA ARG A 156 15.78 8.81 -10.51
C ARG A 156 15.96 8.19 -11.90
N ARG A 157 15.57 8.89 -12.94
CA ARG A 157 15.93 8.53 -14.31
C ARG A 157 17.31 9.10 -14.61
N VAL A 158 18.18 8.30 -15.20
CA VAL A 158 19.58 8.66 -15.47
C VAL A 158 19.96 8.27 -16.90
N LYS A 159 20.74 9.13 -17.55
CA LYS A 159 21.34 8.90 -18.86
C LYS A 159 22.87 8.79 -18.80
N THR A 160 23.45 9.20 -17.68
CA THR A 160 24.88 9.08 -17.41
C THR A 160 25.10 8.54 -16.00
N ALA A 161 26.19 7.80 -15.79
CA ALA A 161 26.51 7.25 -14.49
C ALA A 161 26.68 8.33 -13.42
N ARG A 162 27.23 9.50 -13.79
CA ARG A 162 27.45 10.65 -12.88
C ARG A 162 26.17 11.14 -12.19
N GLU A 163 25.02 10.97 -12.82
CA GLU A 163 23.73 11.39 -12.26
C GLU A 163 23.30 10.57 -11.04
N ALA A 164 23.99 9.45 -10.73
CA ALA A 164 23.73 8.63 -9.57
C ALA A 164 24.94 8.53 -8.62
N ASP A 165 26.05 9.22 -8.90
CA ASP A 165 27.28 9.15 -8.08
C ASP A 165 27.04 9.55 -6.61
N ASP A 166 26.21 10.57 -6.37
CA ASP A 166 25.83 11.02 -5.03
C ASP A 166 25.09 9.94 -4.23
N TRP A 167 24.23 9.20 -4.90
CA TRP A 167 23.49 8.09 -4.27
C TRP A 167 24.41 6.88 -4.04
N LEU A 168 25.23 6.55 -5.02
CA LEU A 168 26.15 5.42 -4.90
C LEU A 168 27.18 5.67 -3.77
N ALA A 169 27.68 6.91 -3.65
CA ALA A 169 28.58 7.28 -2.55
C ALA A 169 27.93 7.22 -1.16
N ARG A 170 26.62 7.49 -1.07
CA ARG A 170 25.85 7.45 0.18
C ARG A 170 25.46 6.02 0.57
N ASP A 171 24.92 5.25 -0.39
CA ASP A 171 24.21 3.99 -0.14
C ASP A 171 25.06 2.75 -0.45
N GLY A 172 26.17 2.92 -1.20
CA GLY A 172 27.11 1.85 -1.58
C GLY A 172 26.59 0.90 -2.65
N VAL A 173 25.27 0.70 -2.73
CA VAL A 173 24.61 -0.17 -3.70
C VAL A 173 23.27 0.44 -4.14
N LEU A 174 22.97 0.34 -5.44
CA LEU A 174 21.72 0.81 -6.04
C LEU A 174 21.09 -0.31 -6.89
N LEU A 175 19.80 -0.20 -7.13
CA LEU A 175 19.08 -0.97 -8.15
C LEU A 175 18.94 -0.09 -9.39
N ALA A 176 19.38 -0.55 -10.56
CA ALA A 176 19.05 0.06 -11.84
C ALA A 176 18.07 -0.83 -12.60
N GLU A 177 17.12 -0.23 -13.28
CA GLU A 177 16.08 -0.92 -14.05
C GLU A 177 15.91 -0.29 -15.42
N GLU A 178 15.57 -1.11 -16.41
CA GLU A 178 15.15 -0.61 -17.71
C GLU A 178 13.84 0.20 -17.59
N ILE A 179 13.65 1.17 -18.46
CA ILE A 179 12.40 1.91 -18.53
C ILE A 179 11.36 1.05 -19.22
N VAL A 180 10.28 0.74 -18.53
CA VAL A 180 9.13 0.05 -19.09
C VAL A 180 8.17 1.09 -19.69
N PHE A 181 7.92 1.03 -20.99
CA PHE A 181 6.85 1.78 -21.64
C PHE A 181 5.57 0.96 -21.56
N PHE A 182 4.76 1.26 -20.56
CA PHE A 182 3.55 0.51 -20.26
C PHE A 182 2.28 1.20 -20.79
N ASP A 183 1.25 0.40 -21.05
CA ASP A 183 -0.07 0.89 -21.48
C ASP A 183 -0.83 1.46 -20.27
N ARG A 184 -0.72 0.80 -19.12
CA ARG A 184 -1.32 1.24 -17.83
C ARG A 184 -0.66 0.55 -16.63
N GLU A 185 -0.89 1.14 -15.46
CA GLU A 185 -0.51 0.53 -14.19
C GLU A 185 -1.68 -0.24 -13.62
N LEU A 186 -1.40 -1.42 -13.03
CA LEU A 186 -2.39 -2.27 -12.40
C LEU A 186 -2.00 -2.55 -10.93
N GLY A 187 -3.00 -2.93 -10.14
CA GLY A 187 -2.81 -3.44 -8.79
C GLY A 187 -3.53 -4.77 -8.62
N ALA A 188 -2.81 -5.81 -8.19
CA ALA A 188 -3.39 -7.09 -7.80
C ALA A 188 -3.28 -7.26 -6.29
N GLN A 189 -4.37 -7.66 -5.62
CA GLN A 189 -4.39 -7.86 -4.18
C GLN A 189 -4.87 -9.26 -3.82
N VAL A 190 -4.22 -9.83 -2.81
CA VAL A 190 -4.60 -11.10 -2.20
C VAL A 190 -4.54 -10.99 -0.68
N ALA A 191 -5.52 -11.57 0.01
CA ALA A 191 -5.45 -11.85 1.43
C ALA A 191 -5.10 -13.32 1.63
N ARG A 192 -4.25 -13.62 2.63
CA ARG A 192 -3.87 -14.99 2.98
C ARG A 192 -3.92 -15.19 4.50
N THR A 193 -4.53 -16.31 4.92
CA THR A 193 -4.57 -16.71 6.33
C THR A 193 -3.29 -17.47 6.74
N PRO A 194 -3.04 -17.67 8.04
CA PRO A 194 -1.94 -18.53 8.52
C PRO A 194 -2.02 -19.97 8.00
N GLN A 195 -3.21 -20.47 7.67
CA GLN A 195 -3.44 -21.82 7.14
C GLN A 195 -3.26 -21.90 5.63
N GLY A 196 -3.02 -20.75 4.95
CA GLY A 196 -2.80 -20.69 3.50
C GLY A 196 -4.06 -20.48 2.66
N GLU A 197 -5.26 -20.29 3.26
CA GLU A 197 -6.43 -19.88 2.49
C GLU A 197 -6.20 -18.50 1.87
N MET A 198 -6.56 -18.34 0.60
CA MET A 198 -6.40 -17.08 -0.13
C MET A 198 -7.72 -16.58 -0.71
N ARG A 199 -7.89 -15.26 -0.74
CA ARG A 199 -8.96 -14.56 -1.47
C ARG A 199 -8.35 -13.39 -2.24
N HIS A 200 -8.67 -13.34 -3.55
CA HIS A 200 -8.21 -12.31 -4.46
C HIS A 200 -9.27 -11.25 -4.65
N TYR A 201 -8.86 -9.99 -4.66
CA TYR A 201 -9.68 -8.91 -5.20
C TYR A 201 -9.55 -8.87 -6.73
N PRO A 202 -10.52 -8.30 -7.46
CA PRO A 202 -10.34 -8.03 -8.88
C PRO A 202 -9.13 -7.13 -9.10
N THR A 203 -8.41 -7.36 -10.20
CA THR A 203 -7.31 -6.47 -10.60
C THR A 203 -7.85 -5.08 -10.88
N VAL A 204 -7.16 -4.07 -10.38
CA VAL A 204 -7.54 -2.67 -10.50
C VAL A 204 -6.60 -1.91 -11.43
N GLU A 205 -7.11 -0.86 -12.08
CA GLU A 205 -6.29 0.13 -12.76
C GLU A 205 -5.90 1.23 -11.79
N THR A 206 -4.63 1.60 -11.78
CA THR A 206 -4.11 2.69 -10.96
C THR A 206 -3.56 3.81 -11.83
N LEU A 207 -3.72 5.05 -11.39
CA LEU A 207 -3.12 6.23 -12.00
C LEU A 207 -2.25 6.92 -10.98
N GLN A 208 -0.96 7.06 -11.31
CA GLN A 208 -0.02 7.81 -10.49
C GLN A 208 0.06 9.27 -10.92
N ARG A 209 0.24 10.17 -9.95
CA ARG A 209 0.60 11.58 -10.17
C ARG A 209 1.82 11.93 -9.34
N SER A 210 2.91 12.30 -10.00
CA SER A 210 4.20 12.61 -9.34
C SER A 210 4.65 11.49 -8.39
N GLY A 211 4.58 10.24 -8.84
CA GLY A 211 4.99 9.05 -8.08
C GLY A 211 4.05 8.64 -6.94
N ARG A 212 2.83 9.18 -6.87
CA ARG A 212 1.83 8.82 -5.86
C ARG A 212 0.56 8.33 -6.50
N CYS A 213 0.02 7.23 -5.99
CA CYS A 213 -1.28 6.76 -6.41
C CYS A 213 -2.32 7.86 -6.21
N TYR A 214 -2.96 8.28 -7.29
CA TYR A 214 -3.94 9.35 -7.32
C TYR A 214 -5.36 8.82 -7.50
N ARG A 215 -5.56 7.89 -8.45
CA ARG A 215 -6.86 7.30 -8.74
C ARG A 215 -6.75 5.80 -8.91
N VAL A 216 -7.79 5.09 -8.49
CA VAL A 216 -7.97 3.65 -8.71
C VAL A 216 -9.34 3.42 -9.31
N ILE A 217 -9.43 2.51 -10.27
CA ILE A 217 -10.70 2.03 -10.86
C ILE A 217 -10.75 0.52 -10.67
N ALA A 218 -11.77 0.06 -10.00
CA ALA A 218 -11.99 -1.35 -9.68
C ALA A 218 -13.34 -1.85 -10.21
N PRO A 219 -13.40 -3.00 -10.90
CA PRO A 219 -12.29 -3.67 -11.60
C PRO A 219 -11.66 -2.80 -12.69
N ALA A 220 -10.43 -3.12 -13.12
CA ALA A 220 -9.75 -2.42 -14.20
C ALA A 220 -10.59 -2.47 -15.49
N PRO A 221 -10.97 -1.31 -16.07
CA PRO A 221 -11.86 -1.28 -17.24
C PRO A 221 -11.22 -1.98 -18.44
N GLY A 222 -11.99 -2.87 -19.09
CA GLY A 222 -11.55 -3.54 -20.32
C GLY A 222 -10.25 -4.34 -20.16
N ILE A 223 -9.93 -4.82 -18.96
CA ILE A 223 -8.78 -5.70 -18.75
C ILE A 223 -9.00 -7.03 -19.48
N PRO A 224 -8.05 -7.50 -20.32
CA PRO A 224 -8.15 -8.84 -20.90
C PRO A 224 -8.16 -9.91 -19.80
N GLU A 225 -9.00 -10.94 -19.97
CA GLU A 225 -9.14 -12.03 -18.98
C GLU A 225 -7.79 -12.70 -18.65
N GLY A 226 -6.93 -12.92 -19.66
CA GLY A 226 -5.59 -13.49 -19.48
C GLY A 226 -4.69 -12.62 -18.61
N VAL A 227 -4.77 -11.29 -18.76
CA VAL A 227 -4.00 -10.33 -17.97
C VAL A 227 -4.49 -10.32 -16.51
N ASP A 228 -5.80 -10.25 -16.28
CA ASP A 228 -6.38 -10.31 -14.93
C ASP A 228 -6.02 -11.62 -14.21
N LYS A 229 -6.16 -12.75 -14.91
CA LYS A 229 -5.79 -14.06 -14.38
C LYS A 229 -4.29 -14.11 -14.01
N ARG A 230 -3.40 -13.68 -14.92
CA ARG A 230 -1.97 -13.65 -14.68
C ARG A 230 -1.57 -12.75 -13.51
N ALA A 231 -2.18 -11.57 -13.39
CA ALA A 231 -1.93 -10.64 -12.27
C ALA A 231 -2.29 -11.29 -10.92
N ARG A 232 -3.41 -12.00 -10.84
CA ARG A 232 -3.83 -12.72 -9.62
C ARG A 232 -2.94 -13.93 -9.32
N GLU A 233 -2.53 -14.68 -10.33
CA GLU A 233 -1.60 -15.80 -10.17
C GLU A 233 -0.24 -15.34 -9.65
N ILE A 234 0.29 -14.22 -10.14
CA ILE A 234 1.51 -13.59 -9.64
C ILE A 234 1.37 -13.23 -8.15
N ALA A 235 0.28 -12.57 -7.78
CA ALA A 235 0.05 -12.20 -6.38
C ALA A 235 -0.06 -13.44 -5.47
N ALA A 236 -0.72 -14.51 -5.92
CA ALA A 236 -0.81 -15.77 -5.20
C ALA A 236 0.55 -16.43 -5.02
N ALA A 237 1.33 -16.58 -6.11
CA ALA A 237 2.64 -17.22 -6.07
C ALA A 237 3.61 -16.50 -5.13
N ILE A 238 3.62 -15.15 -5.17
CA ILE A 238 4.43 -14.35 -4.24
C ILE A 238 3.94 -14.57 -2.80
N ALA A 239 2.63 -14.43 -2.53
CA ALA A 239 2.06 -14.58 -1.19
C ALA A 239 2.37 -15.96 -0.58
N GLU A 240 2.29 -17.02 -1.37
CA GLU A 240 2.62 -18.38 -0.96
C GLU A 240 4.11 -18.53 -0.66
N ARG A 241 4.99 -18.11 -1.58
CA ARG A 241 6.44 -18.27 -1.49
C ARG A 241 7.04 -17.59 -0.27
N ILE A 242 6.56 -16.38 0.06
CA ILE A 242 7.08 -15.61 1.20
C ILE A 242 6.26 -15.80 2.48
N GLY A 243 5.20 -16.61 2.44
CA GLY A 243 4.39 -16.93 3.60
C GLY A 243 3.64 -15.74 4.20
N VAL A 244 3.28 -14.74 3.37
CA VAL A 244 2.55 -13.57 3.88
C VAL A 244 1.25 -13.98 4.56
N VAL A 245 0.92 -13.33 5.68
CA VAL A 245 -0.37 -13.41 6.36
C VAL A 245 -0.95 -12.00 6.47
N GLY A 246 -2.22 -11.84 6.11
CA GLY A 246 -2.81 -10.52 5.91
C GLY A 246 -2.95 -10.20 4.43
N MET A 247 -2.93 -8.91 4.10
CA MET A 247 -3.00 -8.42 2.73
C MET A 247 -1.62 -8.33 2.09
N LEU A 248 -1.53 -8.75 0.83
CA LEU A 248 -0.45 -8.43 -0.09
C LEU A 248 -1.02 -7.64 -1.26
N ALA A 249 -0.39 -6.55 -1.62
CA ALA A 249 -0.62 -5.82 -2.86
C ALA A 249 0.61 -5.89 -3.76
N VAL A 250 0.39 -6.17 -5.04
CA VAL A 250 1.41 -6.22 -6.10
C VAL A 250 1.09 -5.12 -7.10
N GLU A 251 1.99 -4.16 -7.25
CA GLU A 251 1.91 -3.14 -8.30
C GLU A 251 2.53 -3.69 -9.58
N LEU A 252 1.84 -3.48 -10.70
CA LEU A 252 2.16 -4.09 -11.99
C LEU A 252 2.14 -3.06 -13.11
N PHE A 253 3.03 -3.22 -14.10
CA PHE A 253 2.94 -2.56 -15.39
C PHE A 253 2.35 -3.52 -16.42
N GLN A 254 1.33 -3.11 -17.15
CA GLN A 254 0.81 -3.87 -18.29
C GLN A 254 1.42 -3.36 -19.59
N VAL A 255 1.94 -4.28 -20.41
CA VAL A 255 2.44 -4.04 -21.77
C VAL A 255 1.79 -5.07 -22.69
N GLY A 256 0.78 -4.68 -23.47
CA GLY A 256 -0.03 -5.61 -24.24
C GLY A 256 -0.69 -6.65 -23.33
N GLU A 257 -0.39 -7.91 -23.55
CA GLU A 257 -0.90 -9.03 -22.75
C GLU A 257 0.04 -9.44 -21.59
N LYS A 258 1.20 -8.80 -21.45
CA LYS A 258 2.17 -9.08 -20.38
C LYS A 258 2.00 -8.16 -19.20
N VAL A 259 2.37 -8.65 -18.03
CA VAL A 259 2.46 -7.88 -16.79
C VAL A 259 3.83 -8.03 -16.16
N TYR A 260 4.38 -6.92 -15.67
CA TYR A 260 5.69 -6.82 -15.02
C TYR A 260 5.50 -6.33 -13.59
N VAL A 261 6.08 -7.00 -12.61
CA VAL A 261 6.00 -6.56 -11.21
C VAL A 261 6.88 -5.33 -10.99
N ASN A 262 6.27 -4.28 -10.44
CA ASN A 262 6.96 -3.06 -10.03
C ASN A 262 7.36 -3.10 -8.55
N GLU A 263 6.37 -3.16 -7.65
CA GLU A 263 6.58 -3.12 -6.18
C GLU A 263 5.61 -4.06 -5.45
N LEU A 264 5.98 -4.39 -4.20
CA LEU A 264 5.18 -5.18 -3.27
C LEU A 264 4.86 -4.36 -2.02
N ALA A 265 3.68 -4.58 -1.44
CA ALA A 265 3.31 -4.05 -0.13
C ALA A 265 2.65 -5.16 0.70
N MET A 266 3.23 -5.46 1.87
CA MET A 266 2.81 -6.56 2.75
C MET A 266 1.75 -6.10 3.76
N ARG A 267 0.80 -5.30 3.34
CA ARG A 267 -0.25 -4.65 4.16
C ARG A 267 -1.40 -4.16 3.29
N PRO A 268 -2.52 -3.67 3.88
CA PRO A 268 -3.50 -2.89 3.12
C PRO A 268 -2.82 -1.76 2.33
N HIS A 269 -3.23 -1.55 1.10
CA HIS A 269 -2.55 -0.65 0.18
C HIS A 269 -3.52 0.33 -0.48
N ASN A 270 -2.98 1.45 -1.00
CA ASN A 270 -3.76 2.48 -1.69
C ASN A 270 -4.62 1.94 -2.83
N CYS A 271 -4.08 0.98 -3.61
CA CYS A 271 -4.84 0.37 -4.70
C CYS A 271 -6.08 -0.40 -4.25
N GLY A 272 -6.20 -0.71 -2.95
CA GLY A 272 -7.32 -1.42 -2.35
C GLY A 272 -8.31 -0.55 -1.58
N HIS A 273 -8.11 0.77 -1.46
CA HIS A 273 -9.01 1.63 -0.68
C HIS A 273 -10.44 1.69 -1.25
N TRP A 274 -10.61 1.46 -2.55
CA TRP A 274 -11.90 1.34 -3.20
C TRP A 274 -12.79 0.26 -2.55
N SER A 275 -12.18 -0.81 -2.03
CA SER A 275 -12.88 -1.96 -1.46
C SER A 275 -13.63 -1.66 -0.17
N MET A 276 -13.29 -0.56 0.52
CA MET A 276 -13.98 -0.15 1.75
C MET A 276 -15.47 0.10 1.52
N ASP A 277 -15.82 0.61 0.33
CA ASP A 277 -17.20 0.92 -0.04
C ASP A 277 -17.65 0.19 -1.31
N GLY A 278 -16.73 -0.46 -2.02
CA GLY A 278 -16.99 -1.07 -3.32
C GLY A 278 -16.95 -2.60 -3.34
N ALA A 279 -16.56 -3.27 -2.25
CA ALA A 279 -16.53 -4.73 -2.14
C ALA A 279 -17.34 -5.23 -0.94
N VAL A 280 -17.76 -6.50 -0.98
CA VAL A 280 -18.48 -7.16 0.12
C VAL A 280 -17.64 -7.12 1.41
N THR A 281 -16.34 -7.40 1.30
CA THR A 281 -15.39 -7.28 2.40
C THR A 281 -14.28 -6.30 2.00
N GLY A 282 -14.14 -5.20 2.73
CA GLY A 282 -13.07 -4.23 2.50
C GLY A 282 -11.70 -4.77 2.89
N GLN A 283 -10.64 -4.25 2.28
CA GLN A 283 -9.27 -4.73 2.51
C GLN A 283 -8.81 -4.67 3.99
N PHE A 284 -9.29 -3.70 4.77
CA PHE A 284 -8.93 -3.56 6.18
C PHE A 284 -9.59 -4.62 7.04
N GLU A 285 -10.86 -4.90 6.81
CA GLU A 285 -11.57 -6.02 7.42
C GLU A 285 -10.93 -7.35 7.03
N GLN A 286 -10.64 -7.54 5.75
CA GLN A 286 -10.02 -8.75 5.23
C GLN A 286 -8.63 -8.98 5.85
N HIS A 287 -7.84 -7.92 5.99
CA HIS A 287 -6.54 -7.97 6.67
C HIS A 287 -6.68 -8.40 8.12
N LEU A 288 -7.61 -7.79 8.87
CA LEU A 288 -7.86 -8.12 10.27
C LEU A 288 -8.39 -9.55 10.42
N ARG A 289 -9.28 -10.02 9.53
CA ARG A 289 -9.72 -11.42 9.53
C ARG A 289 -8.52 -12.36 9.36
N ALA A 290 -7.64 -12.08 8.40
CA ALA A 290 -6.46 -12.91 8.15
C ALA A 290 -5.52 -12.96 9.36
N VAL A 291 -5.14 -11.80 9.94
CA VAL A 291 -4.20 -11.74 11.06
C VAL A 291 -4.80 -12.25 12.36
N ALA A 292 -6.11 -12.14 12.54
CA ALA A 292 -6.83 -12.71 13.69
C ALA A 292 -7.07 -14.22 13.56
N GLY A 293 -6.78 -14.83 12.40
CA GLY A 293 -7.07 -16.24 12.14
C GLY A 293 -8.57 -16.53 11.94
N LEU A 294 -9.35 -15.51 11.53
CA LEU A 294 -10.76 -15.64 11.15
C LEU A 294 -10.89 -16.08 9.70
N PRO A 295 -12.01 -16.68 9.28
CA PRO A 295 -12.29 -16.98 7.88
C PRO A 295 -12.28 -15.72 7.02
N LEU A 296 -11.70 -15.81 5.81
CA LEU A 296 -11.71 -14.70 4.85
C LEU A 296 -13.11 -14.44 4.32
N GLY A 297 -13.42 -13.16 4.09
CA GLY A 297 -14.69 -12.72 3.51
C GLY A 297 -14.69 -12.77 1.98
N ASP A 298 -15.87 -12.60 1.40
CA ASP A 298 -16.05 -12.45 -0.04
C ASP A 298 -15.47 -11.12 -0.52
N THR A 299 -14.72 -11.14 -1.62
CA THR A 299 -14.06 -9.98 -2.23
C THR A 299 -14.81 -9.41 -3.43
N ALA A 300 -16.01 -9.94 -3.72
CA ALA A 300 -16.82 -9.51 -4.85
C ALA A 300 -17.14 -8.01 -4.79
N PRO A 301 -17.08 -7.28 -5.92
CA PRO A 301 -17.49 -5.89 -5.95
C PRO A 301 -19.03 -5.76 -5.83
N HIS A 302 -19.50 -4.70 -5.19
CA HIS A 302 -20.93 -4.38 -5.05
C HIS A 302 -21.55 -3.80 -6.32
N SER A 303 -20.75 -3.19 -7.19
CA SER A 303 -21.17 -2.50 -8.40
C SER A 303 -20.22 -2.83 -9.53
N ARG A 304 -20.64 -2.51 -10.76
CA ARG A 304 -19.83 -2.75 -11.95
C ARG A 304 -18.46 -2.08 -11.86
N HIS A 305 -18.41 -0.85 -11.31
CA HIS A 305 -17.17 -0.11 -11.08
C HIS A 305 -17.23 0.65 -9.77
N THR A 306 -16.06 0.80 -9.16
CA THR A 306 -15.81 1.74 -8.06
C THR A 306 -14.58 2.57 -8.43
N VAL A 307 -14.71 3.88 -8.31
CA VAL A 307 -13.62 4.84 -8.51
C VAL A 307 -13.19 5.40 -7.17
N MET A 308 -11.92 5.23 -6.82
CA MET A 308 -11.27 5.86 -5.68
C MET A 308 -10.40 7.01 -6.14
N VAL A 309 -10.48 8.16 -5.47
CA VAL A 309 -9.57 9.30 -5.69
C VAL A 309 -8.97 9.71 -4.37
N ASN A 310 -7.63 9.76 -4.30
CA ASN A 310 -6.91 10.26 -3.14
C ASN A 310 -7.06 11.77 -3.02
N LEU A 311 -7.28 12.25 -1.81
CA LEU A 311 -7.28 13.66 -1.45
C LEU A 311 -5.86 14.08 -1.12
N LEU A 312 -5.24 14.84 -2.00
CA LEU A 312 -3.92 15.42 -1.77
C LEU A 312 -4.09 16.86 -1.26
N GLY A 313 -3.49 17.17 -0.12
CA GLY A 313 -3.58 18.50 0.48
C GLY A 313 -3.21 19.62 -0.50
N ASP A 314 -4.06 20.63 -0.57
CA ASP A 314 -3.94 21.79 -1.45
C ASP A 314 -4.23 23.08 -0.65
N THR A 315 -4.97 24.02 -1.16
CA THR A 315 -5.19 25.35 -0.58
C THR A 315 -6.12 25.35 0.62
N ARG A 316 -7.12 24.46 0.69
CA ARG A 316 -8.09 24.40 1.79
C ARG A 316 -7.49 23.73 3.02
N GLN A 317 -7.44 24.48 4.13
CA GLN A 317 -6.98 23.96 5.43
C GLN A 317 -8.12 23.27 6.21
N ASP A 318 -9.34 23.79 6.16
CA ASP A 318 -10.51 23.16 6.78
C ASP A 318 -11.15 22.14 5.84
N LEU A 319 -10.65 20.91 5.91
CA LEU A 319 -11.19 19.80 5.10
C LEU A 319 -12.64 19.44 5.48
N ARG A 320 -13.12 19.74 6.71
CA ARG A 320 -14.49 19.43 7.13
C ARG A 320 -15.50 20.35 6.42
N ALA A 321 -15.16 21.62 6.27
CA ALA A 321 -15.97 22.55 5.48
C ALA A 321 -16.02 22.10 4.00
N GLY A 322 -14.89 21.69 3.42
CA GLY A 322 -14.84 21.12 2.07
C GLY A 322 -15.65 19.81 1.94
N ALA A 323 -15.57 18.95 2.93
CA ALA A 323 -16.33 17.69 2.98
C ALA A 323 -17.85 17.96 2.97
N ALA A 324 -18.34 18.93 3.73
CA ALA A 324 -19.76 19.30 3.72
C ALA A 324 -20.22 19.74 2.32
N LEU A 325 -19.40 20.53 1.61
CA LEU A 325 -19.69 20.93 0.23
C LEU A 325 -19.71 19.74 -0.74
N ALA A 326 -18.75 18.82 -0.61
CA ALA A 326 -18.68 17.63 -1.44
C ALA A 326 -19.89 16.70 -1.22
N LEU A 327 -20.25 16.43 0.03
CA LEU A 327 -21.41 15.61 0.40
C LEU A 327 -22.73 16.22 -0.11
N ALA A 328 -22.86 17.54 -0.08
CA ALA A 328 -24.04 18.22 -0.64
C ALA A 328 -24.09 18.17 -2.17
N SER A 329 -22.92 18.29 -2.84
CA SER A 329 -22.84 18.32 -4.33
C SER A 329 -22.86 16.94 -4.97
N VAL A 330 -22.32 15.93 -4.28
CA VAL A 330 -22.20 14.52 -4.74
C VAL A 330 -22.68 13.60 -3.63
N PRO A 331 -24.00 13.47 -3.40
CA PRO A 331 -24.55 12.72 -2.27
C PRO A 331 -24.15 11.24 -2.19
N ALA A 332 -23.76 10.63 -3.32
CA ALA A 332 -23.30 9.24 -3.39
C ALA A 332 -21.83 9.06 -2.95
N VAL A 333 -21.08 10.15 -2.74
CA VAL A 333 -19.67 10.05 -2.38
C VAL A 333 -19.48 9.45 -0.99
N LYS A 334 -18.59 8.48 -0.88
CA LYS A 334 -18.05 7.99 0.39
C LYS A 334 -16.74 8.71 0.66
N LEU A 335 -16.57 9.18 1.88
CA LEU A 335 -15.46 10.05 2.26
C LEU A 335 -14.70 9.50 3.46
N HIS A 336 -13.38 9.39 3.31
CA HIS A 336 -12.47 8.91 4.33
C HIS A 336 -11.38 9.96 4.59
N LEU A 337 -11.52 10.75 5.64
CA LEU A 337 -10.51 11.73 6.08
C LEU A 337 -9.56 11.09 7.10
N TYR A 338 -8.27 11.37 6.95
CA TYR A 338 -7.23 10.74 7.77
C TYR A 338 -6.89 11.51 9.06
N GLY A 339 -7.51 12.65 9.32
CA GLY A 339 -7.20 13.45 10.50
C GLY A 339 -5.79 14.05 10.50
N LYS A 340 -5.17 14.19 9.34
CA LYS A 340 -3.82 14.73 9.17
C LYS A 340 -3.84 16.21 8.89
N GLU A 341 -2.80 16.91 9.37
CA GLU A 341 -2.52 18.28 8.98
C GLU A 341 -2.40 18.40 7.45
N VAL A 342 -3.02 19.42 6.87
CA VAL A 342 -2.96 19.69 5.44
C VAL A 342 -1.58 20.28 5.09
N LYS A 343 -0.82 19.52 4.32
CA LYS A 343 0.43 19.97 3.68
C LYS A 343 0.32 19.70 2.18
N HIS A 344 0.95 20.55 1.39
CA HIS A 344 0.92 20.42 -0.07
C HIS A 344 1.29 19.00 -0.52
N ARG A 345 0.41 18.38 -1.30
CA ARG A 345 0.53 16.99 -1.81
C ARG A 345 0.56 15.88 -0.75
N ARG A 346 0.35 16.16 0.54
CA ARG A 346 0.19 15.11 1.55
C ARG A 346 -1.15 14.41 1.37
N LYS A 347 -1.18 13.07 1.41
CA LYS A 347 -2.44 12.30 1.42
C LYS A 347 -3.18 12.60 2.72
N VAL A 348 -4.36 13.23 2.62
CA VAL A 348 -5.19 13.65 3.76
C VAL A 348 -6.53 12.92 3.84
N GLY A 349 -6.84 12.11 2.83
CA GLY A 349 -8.04 11.32 2.74
C GLY A 349 -8.17 10.66 1.37
N HIS A 350 -9.31 10.05 1.13
CA HIS A 350 -9.76 9.60 -0.18
C HIS A 350 -11.28 9.63 -0.28
N VAL A 351 -11.79 9.57 -1.48
CA VAL A 351 -13.21 9.41 -1.79
C VAL A 351 -13.42 8.18 -2.63
N ASN A 352 -14.57 7.50 -2.42
CA ASN A 352 -15.03 6.39 -3.23
C ASN A 352 -16.40 6.69 -3.83
N LEU A 353 -16.61 6.28 -5.08
CA LEU A 353 -17.91 6.29 -5.76
C LEU A 353 -18.09 4.99 -6.54
N SER A 354 -19.26 4.36 -6.40
CA SER A 354 -19.60 3.12 -7.08
C SER A 354 -20.79 3.32 -8.03
N GLY A 355 -20.83 2.61 -9.16
CA GLY A 355 -21.89 2.67 -10.16
C GLY A 355 -21.53 1.96 -11.47
N GLU A 356 -22.29 2.27 -12.53
CA GLU A 356 -22.20 1.59 -13.81
C GLU A 356 -21.24 2.27 -14.82
N ASP A 357 -21.19 3.61 -14.83
CA ASP A 357 -20.47 4.42 -15.81
C ASP A 357 -19.18 5.01 -15.20
N VAL A 358 -18.05 4.48 -15.61
CA VAL A 358 -16.71 4.90 -15.16
C VAL A 358 -16.45 6.39 -15.41
N GLY A 359 -16.89 6.93 -16.57
CA GLY A 359 -16.66 8.34 -16.91
C GLY A 359 -17.37 9.27 -15.93
N GLN A 360 -18.65 9.00 -15.66
CA GLN A 360 -19.44 9.77 -14.70
C GLN A 360 -18.89 9.67 -13.28
N LEU A 361 -18.41 8.47 -12.88
CA LEU A 361 -17.81 8.26 -11.58
C LEU A 361 -16.51 9.05 -11.41
N ILE A 362 -15.66 9.07 -12.44
CA ILE A 362 -14.42 9.86 -12.45
C ILE A 362 -14.72 11.35 -12.30
N ASP A 363 -15.67 11.87 -13.07
CA ASP A 363 -16.03 13.29 -13.04
C ASP A 363 -16.62 13.69 -11.68
N ALA A 364 -17.48 12.84 -11.11
CA ALA A 364 -18.07 13.08 -9.80
C ALA A 364 -17.02 13.01 -8.67
N ALA A 365 -16.10 12.03 -8.72
CA ALA A 365 -15.01 11.91 -7.75
C ALA A 365 -14.05 13.10 -7.79
N HIS A 366 -13.67 13.57 -8.98
CA HIS A 366 -12.84 14.76 -9.13
C HIS A 366 -13.55 16.04 -8.69
N ARG A 367 -14.87 16.14 -8.88
CA ARG A 367 -15.67 17.25 -8.36
C ARG A 367 -15.65 17.26 -6.84
N ALA A 368 -15.88 16.10 -6.22
CA ALA A 368 -15.81 15.96 -4.76
C ALA A 368 -14.40 16.29 -4.23
N GLU A 369 -13.34 15.72 -4.84
CA GLU A 369 -11.95 16.03 -4.50
C GLU A 369 -11.69 17.55 -4.50
N LYS A 370 -12.00 18.23 -5.60
CA LYS A 370 -11.79 19.70 -5.72
C LYS A 370 -12.50 20.48 -4.61
N LEU A 371 -13.75 20.13 -4.31
CA LEU A 371 -14.52 20.79 -3.23
C LEU A 371 -13.90 20.57 -1.86
N ILE A 372 -13.25 19.41 -1.64
CA ILE A 372 -12.66 19.06 -0.35
C ILE A 372 -11.31 19.76 -0.15
N VAL A 373 -10.42 19.75 -1.14
CA VAL A 373 -9.02 20.15 -0.97
C VAL A 373 -8.71 21.56 -1.46
N ARG A 374 -9.61 22.21 -2.21
CA ARG A 374 -9.38 23.56 -2.75
C ARG A 374 -10.37 24.57 -2.20
N GLU A 375 -9.87 25.76 -1.89
CA GLU A 375 -10.73 26.91 -1.67
C GLU A 375 -11.29 27.37 -3.02
N GLY A 376 -12.58 27.73 -3.04
CA GLY A 376 -13.16 28.38 -4.20
C GLY A 376 -12.44 29.71 -4.48
N GLU A 377 -12.26 30.05 -5.74
CA GLU A 377 -11.78 31.38 -6.09
C GLU A 377 -12.71 32.41 -5.41
N LYS A 378 -12.13 33.28 -4.57
CA LYS A 378 -12.86 34.43 -4.05
C LYS A 378 -13.24 35.30 -5.24
N LYS A 379 -14.53 35.32 -5.58
CA LYS A 379 -15.06 36.25 -6.57
C LYS A 379 -14.90 37.68 -6.07
#